data_c013b312a1380c1b158c120ca118f7ab
#
_entry.id   c013b312a1380c1b158c120ca118f7ab
#
_cell.length_a   1.000
_cell.length_b   1.000
_cell.length_c   1.000
_cell.angle_alpha   90.00
_cell.angle_beta   90.00
_cell.angle_gamma   90.00
#
_symmetry.space_group_name_H-M   'P 1'
#
loop_
_entity.id
_entity.type
_entity.pdbx_description
1 polymer ?
#
loop_
_entity_poly.entity_id
_entity_poly.type
_entity_poly.pdbx_seq_one_letter_code
_entity_poly.pdbx_strand_id
1 'polypeptide(L)'
;MILIIDFGSQVTQLIARRLRDAGIYTEIMPSTSDSAPYLAKKPKGVILSGGPNSVTHSDTPRAPDAIWNNVPVLGICYGQQTMCEQLGGKVEAGTSREFGRARLEVITECLLFENLPYATDFDVWMSHGDHVAELPDGFEVVACSKGAPFAAIANSELGYYGVQFHPEVVQTVGGTQILKNFATLICGCENS
;
A
#
# COMPACT_ATOMS: atom_id res chain seq x y z
N MET A 1 -15.09 8.04 2.46
CA MET A 1 -14.70 6.77 3.07
C MET A 1 -13.55 6.15 2.29
N ILE A 2 -12.81 5.25 2.92
CA ILE A 2 -11.73 4.50 2.28
C ILE A 2 -12.22 3.09 2.01
N LEU A 3 -12.03 2.63 0.78
CA LEU A 3 -12.34 1.26 0.38
C LEU A 3 -11.07 0.42 0.44
N ILE A 4 -11.15 -0.72 1.13
CA ILE A 4 -10.04 -1.66 1.23
C ILE A 4 -10.37 -2.87 0.37
N ILE A 5 -9.51 -3.17 -0.59
CA ILE A 5 -9.67 -4.36 -1.43
C ILE A 5 -8.81 -5.48 -0.83
N ASP A 6 -9.46 -6.58 -0.48
CA ASP A 6 -8.84 -7.71 0.21
C ASP A 6 -8.26 -8.71 -0.80
N PHE A 7 -6.95 -8.88 -0.75
CA PHE A 7 -6.23 -9.87 -1.56
C PHE A 7 -5.90 -11.14 -0.77
N GLY A 8 -6.55 -11.34 0.37
CA GLY A 8 -6.40 -12.57 1.16
C GLY A 8 -5.41 -12.50 2.31
N SER A 9 -4.95 -11.31 2.67
CA SER A 9 -4.09 -11.15 3.84
C SER A 9 -4.83 -11.50 5.13
N GLN A 10 -4.15 -12.18 6.05
CA GLN A 10 -4.68 -12.43 7.39
C GLN A 10 -4.81 -11.16 8.22
N VAL A 11 -4.16 -10.07 7.82
CA VAL A 11 -4.13 -8.81 8.57
C VAL A 11 -4.92 -7.68 7.89
N THR A 12 -5.72 -7.99 6.86
CA THR A 12 -6.55 -6.97 6.18
C THR A 12 -7.49 -6.25 7.15
N GLN A 13 -8.07 -6.99 8.10
CA GLN A 13 -8.96 -6.40 9.10
C GLN A 13 -8.26 -5.37 9.99
N LEU A 14 -6.96 -5.50 10.18
CA LEU A 14 -6.19 -4.52 10.96
C LEU A 14 -6.11 -3.16 10.26
N ILE A 15 -6.07 -3.14 8.92
CA ILE A 15 -6.09 -1.87 8.16
C ILE A 15 -7.37 -1.11 8.52
N ALA A 16 -8.51 -1.78 8.43
CA ALA A 16 -9.81 -1.18 8.76
C ALA A 16 -9.85 -0.73 10.21
N ARG A 17 -9.36 -1.55 11.13
CA ARG A 17 -9.35 -1.22 12.56
C ARG A 17 -8.54 0.05 12.83
N ARG A 18 -7.31 0.15 12.26
CA ARG A 18 -6.47 1.33 12.46
C ARG A 18 -7.14 2.60 11.95
N LEU A 19 -7.75 2.53 10.77
CA LEU A 19 -8.45 3.69 10.21
C LEU A 19 -9.71 4.06 11.01
N ARG A 20 -10.49 3.09 11.42
CA ARG A 20 -11.68 3.33 12.24
C ARG A 20 -11.33 3.92 13.59
N ASP A 21 -10.25 3.43 14.22
CA ASP A 21 -9.74 4.00 15.46
C ASP A 21 -9.28 5.45 15.29
N ALA A 22 -8.87 5.83 14.08
CA ALA A 22 -8.52 7.21 13.74
C ALA A 22 -9.73 8.04 13.28
N GLY A 23 -10.96 7.51 13.37
CA GLY A 23 -12.17 8.21 12.98
C GLY A 23 -12.48 8.18 11.49
N ILE A 24 -11.88 7.27 10.73
CA ILE A 24 -12.07 7.16 9.28
C ILE A 24 -13.00 5.98 8.97
N TYR A 25 -14.10 6.27 8.27
CA TYR A 25 -15.00 5.20 7.83
C TYR A 25 -14.37 4.39 6.70
N THR A 26 -14.42 3.06 6.83
CA THR A 26 -13.86 2.12 5.86
C THR A 26 -14.82 0.98 5.57
N GLU A 27 -14.73 0.42 4.37
CA GLU A 27 -15.38 -0.83 4.01
C GLU A 27 -14.36 -1.74 3.35
N ILE A 28 -14.50 -3.05 3.55
CA ILE A 28 -13.65 -4.07 2.95
C ILE A 28 -14.47 -4.80 1.88
N MET A 29 -13.89 -4.95 0.69
CA MET A 29 -14.50 -5.74 -0.39
C MET A 29 -13.50 -6.76 -0.92
N PRO A 30 -13.98 -7.94 -1.36
CA PRO A 30 -13.08 -8.93 -1.96
C PRO A 30 -12.54 -8.42 -3.30
N SER A 31 -11.38 -8.92 -3.72
CA SER A 31 -10.86 -8.63 -5.06
C SER A 31 -11.72 -9.35 -6.09
N THR A 32 -12.17 -8.61 -7.10
CA THR A 32 -12.89 -9.17 -8.24
C THR A 32 -12.44 -8.46 -9.52
N SER A 33 -12.77 -9.01 -10.68
CA SER A 33 -12.47 -8.36 -11.96
C SER A 33 -13.46 -7.26 -12.33
N ASP A 34 -14.61 -7.18 -11.63
CA ASP A 34 -15.64 -6.18 -11.90
C ASP A 34 -15.39 -4.94 -11.05
N SER A 35 -15.26 -3.79 -11.70
CA SER A 35 -14.99 -2.51 -11.06
C SER A 35 -16.25 -1.78 -10.58
N ALA A 36 -17.43 -2.10 -11.14
CA ALA A 36 -18.65 -1.35 -10.87
C ALA A 36 -19.04 -1.34 -9.39
N PRO A 37 -18.99 -2.46 -8.63
CA PRO A 37 -19.31 -2.44 -7.21
C PRO A 37 -18.41 -1.51 -6.39
N TYR A 38 -17.14 -1.40 -6.77
CA TYR A 38 -16.19 -0.55 -6.05
C TYR A 38 -16.48 0.93 -6.31
N LEU A 39 -16.70 1.30 -7.57
CA LEU A 39 -16.96 2.69 -7.95
C LEU A 39 -18.31 3.18 -7.44
N ALA A 40 -19.31 2.30 -7.35
CA ALA A 40 -20.62 2.64 -6.82
C ALA A 40 -20.58 3.11 -5.36
N LYS A 41 -19.57 2.70 -4.60
CA LYS A 41 -19.36 3.14 -3.21
C LYS A 41 -18.83 4.57 -3.13
N LYS A 42 -18.37 5.15 -4.25
CA LYS A 42 -17.79 6.49 -4.32
C LYS A 42 -16.73 6.75 -3.26
N PRO A 43 -15.70 5.88 -3.15
CA PRO A 43 -14.66 6.05 -2.15
C PRO A 43 -13.81 7.30 -2.47
N LYS A 44 -13.25 7.91 -1.45
CA LYS A 44 -12.27 8.98 -1.60
C LYS A 44 -10.86 8.44 -1.87
N GLY A 45 -10.64 7.18 -1.59
CA GLY A 45 -9.40 6.48 -1.86
C GLY A 45 -9.57 4.98 -1.70
N VAL A 46 -8.60 4.24 -2.21
CA VAL A 46 -8.59 2.78 -2.19
C VAL A 46 -7.27 2.29 -1.61
N ILE A 47 -7.35 1.33 -0.70
CA ILE A 47 -6.17 0.61 -0.20
C ILE A 47 -6.21 -0.81 -0.76
N LEU A 48 -5.12 -1.21 -1.40
CA LEU A 48 -4.91 -2.58 -1.87
C LEU A 48 -4.14 -3.32 -0.80
N SER A 49 -4.76 -4.31 -0.18
CA SER A 49 -4.14 -5.04 0.93
C SER A 49 -3.01 -5.96 0.47
N GLY A 50 -2.31 -6.56 1.41
CA GLY A 50 -1.41 -7.66 1.14
C GLY A 50 -2.16 -8.94 0.80
N GLY A 51 -1.43 -9.97 0.44
CA GLY A 51 -1.99 -11.27 0.13
C GLY A 51 -0.89 -12.31 -0.06
N PRO A 52 -1.25 -13.61 -0.04
CA PRO A 52 -0.28 -14.69 -0.13
C PRO A 52 0.19 -14.98 -1.56
N ASN A 53 -0.43 -14.39 -2.56
CA ASN A 53 -0.15 -14.70 -3.96
C ASN A 53 1.10 -13.98 -4.46
N SER A 54 1.61 -14.41 -5.62
CA SER A 54 2.70 -13.76 -6.34
C SER A 54 2.18 -13.28 -7.69
N VAL A 55 2.43 -12.00 -8.02
CA VAL A 55 2.06 -11.45 -9.34
C VAL A 55 2.89 -12.05 -10.48
N THR A 56 3.97 -12.77 -10.15
CA THR A 56 4.79 -13.46 -11.14
C THR A 56 4.11 -14.74 -11.64
N HIS A 57 3.08 -15.21 -10.96
CA HIS A 57 2.26 -16.36 -11.39
C HIS A 57 1.04 -15.87 -12.16
N SER A 58 0.52 -16.71 -13.06
CA SER A 58 -0.73 -16.44 -13.77
C SER A 58 -1.93 -16.59 -12.82
N ASP A 59 -3.05 -15.95 -13.16
CA ASP A 59 -4.34 -16.06 -12.45
C ASP A 59 -4.31 -15.60 -10.99
N THR A 60 -3.39 -14.70 -10.65
CA THR A 60 -3.38 -14.10 -9.32
C THR A 60 -4.34 -12.91 -9.25
N PRO A 61 -4.90 -12.61 -8.06
CA PRO A 61 -5.80 -11.47 -7.90
C PRO A 61 -5.13 -10.15 -8.31
N ARG A 62 -5.90 -9.28 -8.93
CA ARG A 62 -5.43 -7.96 -9.34
C ARG A 62 -6.48 -6.90 -9.00
N ALA A 63 -6.04 -5.65 -8.95
CA ALA A 63 -6.96 -4.54 -8.70
C ALA A 63 -7.88 -4.34 -9.91
N PRO A 64 -9.14 -3.91 -9.67
CA PRO A 64 -10.05 -3.55 -10.77
C PRO A 64 -9.45 -2.42 -11.59
N ASP A 65 -9.41 -2.56 -12.92
CA ASP A 65 -8.76 -1.58 -13.80
C ASP A 65 -9.37 -0.19 -13.70
N ALA A 66 -10.66 -0.08 -13.41
CA ALA A 66 -11.34 1.21 -13.36
C ALA A 66 -10.97 2.07 -12.14
N ILE A 67 -10.26 1.54 -11.14
CA ILE A 67 -9.81 2.39 -10.03
C ILE A 67 -8.69 3.35 -10.47
N TRP A 68 -7.92 2.96 -11.50
CA TRP A 68 -6.82 3.79 -12.00
C TRP A 68 -7.39 5.04 -12.67
N ASN A 69 -6.84 6.20 -12.32
CA ASN A 69 -7.27 7.53 -12.78
C ASN A 69 -8.60 8.02 -12.18
N ASN A 70 -9.13 7.34 -11.18
CA ASN A 70 -10.38 7.76 -10.51
C ASN A 70 -10.15 8.26 -9.08
N VAL A 71 -9.34 7.56 -8.30
CA VAL A 71 -9.11 7.86 -6.88
C VAL A 71 -7.65 7.63 -6.51
N PRO A 72 -7.15 8.28 -5.44
CA PRO A 72 -5.85 7.91 -4.87
C PRO A 72 -5.83 6.45 -4.42
N VAL A 73 -4.67 5.81 -4.54
CA VAL A 73 -4.49 4.38 -4.21
C VAL A 73 -3.24 4.21 -3.35
N LEU A 74 -3.35 3.39 -2.31
CA LEU A 74 -2.21 2.90 -1.52
C LEU A 74 -2.14 1.38 -1.66
N GLY A 75 -1.04 0.88 -2.21
CA GLY A 75 -0.78 -0.56 -2.27
C GLY A 75 0.13 -1.00 -1.13
N ILE A 76 -0.24 -2.07 -0.44
CA ILE A 76 0.51 -2.62 0.69
C ILE A 76 0.99 -4.02 0.33
N CYS A 77 2.30 -4.26 0.38
CA CYS A 77 2.92 -5.57 0.11
C CYS A 77 2.49 -6.10 -1.27
N TYR A 78 1.69 -7.16 -1.32
CA TYR A 78 1.12 -7.65 -2.59
C TYR A 78 0.38 -6.54 -3.34
N GLY A 79 -0.34 -5.67 -2.63
CA GLY A 79 -1.06 -4.55 -3.25
C GLY A 79 -0.12 -3.57 -3.98
N GLN A 80 1.07 -3.31 -3.43
CA GLN A 80 2.08 -2.52 -4.13
C GLN A 80 2.58 -3.25 -5.38
N GLN A 81 2.82 -4.54 -5.27
CA GLN A 81 3.33 -5.36 -6.37
C GLN A 81 2.33 -5.43 -7.53
N THR A 82 1.06 -5.71 -7.25
CA THR A 82 0.04 -5.75 -8.31
C THR A 82 -0.17 -4.37 -8.94
N MET A 83 -0.10 -3.29 -8.16
CA MET A 83 -0.17 -1.93 -8.70
C MET A 83 0.98 -1.69 -9.70
N CYS A 84 2.20 -2.02 -9.33
CA CYS A 84 3.35 -1.85 -10.22
C CYS A 84 3.22 -2.68 -11.49
N GLU A 85 2.82 -3.95 -11.36
CA GLU A 85 2.63 -4.83 -12.50
C GLU A 85 1.57 -4.29 -13.45
N GLN A 86 0.43 -3.84 -12.92
CA GLN A 86 -0.68 -3.34 -13.73
C GLN A 86 -0.37 -2.00 -14.41
N LEU A 87 0.51 -1.20 -13.83
CA LEU A 87 0.86 0.12 -14.38
C LEU A 87 2.14 0.12 -15.22
N GLY A 88 2.69 -1.06 -15.52
CA GLY A 88 3.81 -1.19 -16.45
C GLY A 88 5.19 -1.33 -15.80
N GLY A 89 5.25 -1.46 -14.49
CA GLY A 89 6.48 -1.80 -13.78
C GLY A 89 6.76 -3.30 -13.84
N LYS A 90 7.72 -3.73 -13.04
CA LYS A 90 8.14 -5.14 -13.02
C LYS A 90 8.36 -5.61 -11.61
N VAL A 91 7.88 -6.83 -11.33
CA VAL A 91 8.07 -7.53 -10.05
C VAL A 91 8.87 -8.80 -10.32
N GLU A 92 9.84 -9.08 -9.47
CA GLU A 92 10.67 -10.29 -9.56
C GLU A 92 10.58 -11.10 -8.29
N ALA A 93 10.73 -12.41 -8.42
CA ALA A 93 10.85 -13.30 -7.28
C ALA A 93 12.19 -13.05 -6.59
N GLY A 94 12.16 -12.91 -5.26
CA GLY A 94 13.38 -12.75 -4.50
C GLY A 94 14.15 -14.07 -4.36
N THR A 95 15.45 -13.95 -4.14
CA THR A 95 16.31 -15.12 -3.87
C THR A 95 16.13 -15.65 -2.45
N SER A 96 15.63 -14.80 -1.55
CA SER A 96 15.28 -15.16 -0.18
C SER A 96 14.05 -14.37 0.24
N ARG A 97 13.27 -14.95 1.16
CA ARG A 97 12.12 -14.26 1.73
C ARG A 97 12.58 -13.35 2.85
N GLU A 98 12.00 -12.14 2.88
CA GLU A 98 12.23 -11.19 3.95
C GLU A 98 11.03 -11.23 4.91
N PHE A 99 11.28 -11.75 6.12
CA PHE A 99 10.28 -11.79 7.19
C PHE A 99 10.86 -11.14 8.42
N GLY A 100 10.03 -10.34 9.10
CA GLY A 100 10.40 -9.73 10.34
C GLY A 100 10.72 -8.27 10.21
N ARG A 101 11.48 -7.78 11.18
CA ARG A 101 11.78 -6.35 11.30
C ARG A 101 12.87 -5.94 10.30
N ALA A 102 12.62 -4.83 9.63
CA ALA A 102 13.59 -4.21 8.73
C ALA A 102 13.71 -2.72 9.06
N ARG A 103 14.86 -2.15 8.80
CA ARG A 103 15.08 -0.72 8.99
C ARG A 103 14.75 0.01 7.69
N LEU A 104 13.74 0.87 7.72
CA LEU A 104 13.33 1.70 6.59
C LEU A 104 14.09 3.02 6.63
N GLU A 105 14.63 3.43 5.49
CA GLU A 105 15.24 4.74 5.32
C GLU A 105 14.41 5.55 4.34
N VAL A 106 13.86 6.68 4.78
CA VAL A 106 13.10 7.60 3.94
C VAL A 106 14.09 8.50 3.21
N ILE A 107 14.05 8.51 1.89
CA ILE A 107 15.00 9.25 1.04
C ILE A 107 14.37 10.43 0.31
N THR A 108 13.04 10.49 0.22
CA THR A 108 12.32 11.57 -0.45
C THR A 108 11.14 12.00 0.42
N GLU A 109 10.93 13.30 0.57
CA GLU A 109 9.76 13.80 1.29
C GLU A 109 8.47 13.35 0.62
N CYS A 110 7.50 12.94 1.44
CA CYS A 110 6.25 12.40 0.96
C CYS A 110 5.16 12.60 2.00
N LEU A 111 3.95 12.97 1.55
CA LEU A 111 2.81 13.15 2.46
C LEU A 111 2.51 11.89 3.27
N LEU A 112 2.81 10.73 2.71
CA LEU A 112 2.57 9.47 3.40
C LEU A 112 3.34 9.36 4.72
N PHE A 113 4.50 10.00 4.82
CA PHE A 113 5.37 9.94 6.00
C PHE A 113 5.34 11.21 6.86
N GLU A 114 4.39 12.11 6.61
CA GLU A 114 4.23 13.31 7.43
C GLU A 114 3.86 12.95 8.88
N ASN A 115 4.30 13.80 9.81
CA ASN A 115 3.97 13.70 11.23
C ASN A 115 4.44 12.42 11.92
N LEU A 116 5.41 11.71 11.33
CA LEU A 116 6.03 10.59 12.02
C LEU A 116 6.99 11.10 13.09
N PRO A 117 7.03 10.43 14.26
CA PRO A 117 7.87 10.89 15.37
C PRO A 117 9.37 10.65 15.15
N TYR A 118 9.73 9.91 14.10
CA TYR A 118 11.12 9.54 13.79
C TYR A 118 11.53 10.23 12.50
N ALA A 119 12.75 10.79 12.50
CA ALA A 119 13.19 11.71 11.45
C ALA A 119 13.23 11.07 10.05
N THR A 120 14.15 10.14 9.79
CA THR A 120 14.36 9.60 8.44
C THR A 120 14.45 8.09 8.41
N ASP A 121 14.58 7.43 9.55
CA ASP A 121 14.66 5.97 9.59
C ASP A 121 13.88 5.41 10.77
N PHE A 122 13.22 4.27 10.57
CA PHE A 122 12.43 3.61 11.58
C PHE A 122 12.21 2.13 11.22
N ASP A 123 11.79 1.35 12.21
CA ASP A 123 11.55 -0.08 12.02
C ASP A 123 10.18 -0.33 11.39
N VAL A 124 10.15 -1.22 10.42
CA VAL A 124 8.93 -1.70 9.77
C VAL A 124 8.90 -3.22 9.75
N TRP A 125 7.72 -3.78 9.56
CA TRP A 125 7.54 -5.22 9.44
C TRP A 125 7.43 -5.64 7.99
N MET A 126 8.31 -6.53 7.58
CA MET A 126 8.33 -7.13 6.25
C MET A 126 7.80 -8.57 6.27
N SER A 127 7.10 -8.94 5.22
CA SER A 127 6.63 -10.31 5.02
C SER A 127 6.43 -10.52 3.51
N HIS A 128 7.54 -10.72 2.78
CA HIS A 128 7.47 -10.89 1.33
C HIS A 128 8.64 -11.69 0.78
N GLY A 129 8.39 -12.37 -0.34
CA GLY A 129 9.42 -13.04 -1.12
C GLY A 129 9.70 -12.29 -2.41
N ASP A 130 8.65 -11.80 -3.06
CA ASP A 130 8.77 -11.00 -4.29
C ASP A 130 9.05 -9.54 -3.96
N HIS A 131 9.63 -8.82 -4.90
CA HIS A 131 9.90 -7.39 -4.75
C HIS A 131 9.73 -6.67 -6.10
N VAL A 132 9.44 -5.37 -6.02
CA VAL A 132 9.40 -4.51 -7.20
C VAL A 132 10.82 -4.33 -7.72
N ALA A 133 11.04 -4.62 -8.99
CA ALA A 133 12.34 -4.50 -9.64
C ALA A 133 12.45 -3.27 -10.53
N GLU A 134 11.35 -2.86 -11.17
CA GLU A 134 11.28 -1.66 -11.99
C GLU A 134 9.99 -0.90 -11.68
N LEU A 135 10.12 0.43 -11.49
CA LEU A 135 8.97 1.29 -11.22
C LEU A 135 8.21 1.60 -12.51
N PRO A 136 6.87 1.72 -12.44
CA PRO A 136 6.11 2.29 -13.55
C PRO A 136 6.52 3.74 -13.80
N ASP A 137 6.25 4.25 -15.01
CA ASP A 137 6.53 5.64 -15.35
C ASP A 137 5.83 6.59 -14.38
N GLY A 138 6.52 7.67 -14.01
CA GLY A 138 5.99 8.68 -13.12
C GLY A 138 6.13 8.38 -11.63
N PHE A 139 6.58 7.19 -11.26
CA PHE A 139 6.84 6.84 -9.87
C PHE A 139 8.27 7.17 -9.47
N GLU A 140 8.45 7.51 -8.20
CA GLU A 140 9.77 7.69 -7.60
C GLU A 140 9.91 6.86 -6.34
N VAL A 141 11.15 6.57 -5.97
CA VAL A 141 11.45 5.88 -4.70
C VAL A 141 11.32 6.89 -3.57
N VAL A 142 10.55 6.52 -2.56
CA VAL A 142 10.38 7.34 -1.35
C VAL A 142 11.20 6.80 -0.18
N ALA A 143 11.30 5.49 -0.07
CA ALA A 143 12.05 4.85 1.00
C ALA A 143 12.60 3.50 0.55
N CYS A 144 13.66 3.08 1.20
CA CYS A 144 14.30 1.80 0.93
C CYS A 144 14.66 1.07 2.22
N SER A 145 14.87 -0.22 2.10
CA SER A 145 15.45 -1.04 3.15
C SER A 145 16.54 -1.93 2.53
N LYS A 146 17.32 -2.60 3.36
CA LYS A 146 18.40 -3.45 2.88
C LYS A 146 17.90 -4.55 1.93
N GLY A 147 16.74 -5.14 2.22
CA GLY A 147 16.16 -6.22 1.42
C GLY A 147 15.12 -5.76 0.39
N ALA A 148 14.80 -4.47 0.35
CA ALA A 148 13.77 -3.94 -0.55
C ALA A 148 14.16 -2.52 -1.02
N PRO A 149 14.81 -2.39 -2.20
CA PRO A 149 15.23 -1.07 -2.71
C PRO A 149 14.05 -0.15 -3.00
N PHE A 150 12.86 -0.70 -3.27
CA PHE A 150 11.64 0.07 -3.49
C PHE A 150 10.64 -0.22 -2.37
N ALA A 151 11.08 -0.02 -1.11
CA ALA A 151 10.26 -0.29 0.07
C ALA A 151 9.07 0.66 0.17
N ALA A 152 9.18 1.87 -0.35
CA ALA A 152 8.06 2.79 -0.53
C ALA A 152 8.27 3.58 -1.82
N ILE A 153 7.18 3.75 -2.57
CA ILE A 153 7.16 4.41 -3.87
C ILE A 153 5.97 5.34 -3.96
N ALA A 154 6.06 6.35 -4.82
CA ALA A 154 4.97 7.30 -5.01
C ALA A 154 4.93 7.85 -6.43
N ASN A 155 3.72 8.03 -6.93
CA ASN A 155 3.40 8.94 -8.03
C ASN A 155 2.48 9.99 -7.45
N SER A 156 3.03 11.08 -6.93
CA SER A 156 2.28 12.10 -6.21
C SER A 156 1.27 12.83 -7.10
N GLU A 157 1.56 12.96 -8.39
CA GLU A 157 0.67 13.61 -9.35
C GLU A 157 -0.66 12.85 -9.48
N LEU A 158 -0.60 11.52 -9.54
CA LEU A 158 -1.79 10.68 -9.66
C LEU A 158 -2.37 10.25 -8.30
N GLY A 159 -1.63 10.49 -7.21
CA GLY A 159 -2.06 10.06 -5.87
C GLY A 159 -1.86 8.57 -5.62
N TYR A 160 -0.89 7.94 -6.29
CA TYR A 160 -0.60 6.52 -6.12
C TYR A 160 0.63 6.33 -5.23
N TYR A 161 0.46 5.50 -4.20
CA TYR A 161 1.49 5.22 -3.20
C TYR A 161 1.60 3.73 -2.98
N GLY A 162 2.80 3.25 -2.70
CA GLY A 162 3.01 1.84 -2.39
C GLY A 162 4.03 1.67 -1.29
N VAL A 163 3.80 0.66 -0.44
CA VAL A 163 4.75 0.25 0.59
C VAL A 163 4.89 -1.27 0.55
N GLN A 164 6.13 -1.76 0.70
CA GLN A 164 6.38 -3.20 0.76
C GLN A 164 6.09 -3.75 2.14
N PHE A 165 6.22 -2.94 3.17
CA PHE A 165 5.99 -3.33 4.56
C PHE A 165 4.50 -3.25 4.92
N HIS A 166 4.17 -3.76 6.10
CA HIS A 166 2.81 -3.77 6.65
C HIS A 166 2.64 -2.66 7.69
N PRO A 167 2.00 -1.54 7.34
CA PRO A 167 1.76 -0.45 8.31
C PRO A 167 0.69 -0.80 9.34
N GLU A 168 -0.18 -1.78 9.06
CA GLU A 168 -1.30 -2.15 9.92
C GLU A 168 -0.88 -2.94 11.16
N VAL A 169 0.30 -3.56 11.16
CA VAL A 169 0.77 -4.37 12.29
C VAL A 169 1.53 -3.52 13.31
N VAL A 170 1.49 -3.94 14.59
CA VAL A 170 2.08 -3.16 15.68
C VAL A 170 3.61 -3.06 15.59
N GLN A 171 4.25 -4.00 14.88
CA GLN A 171 5.70 -4.02 14.71
C GLN A 171 6.22 -2.91 13.77
N THR A 172 5.34 -2.31 12.96
CA THR A 172 5.71 -1.16 12.15
C THR A 172 5.53 0.11 12.98
N VAL A 173 6.64 0.82 13.20
CA VAL A 173 6.63 2.08 13.95
C VAL A 173 5.91 3.14 13.11
N GLY A 174 4.96 3.84 13.73
CA GLY A 174 4.20 4.89 13.05
C GLY A 174 3.24 4.42 11.97
N GLY A 175 2.95 3.12 11.91
CA GLY A 175 2.09 2.56 10.86
C GLY A 175 0.69 3.14 10.83
N THR A 176 0.08 3.36 11.98
CA THR A 176 -1.24 4.00 12.07
C THR A 176 -1.21 5.42 11.50
N GLN A 177 -0.15 6.17 11.77
CA GLN A 177 0.00 7.52 11.21
C GLN A 177 0.15 7.48 9.69
N ILE A 178 0.85 6.48 9.15
CA ILE A 178 0.98 6.31 7.69
C ILE A 178 -0.41 6.09 7.06
N LEU A 179 -1.21 5.19 7.62
CA LEU A 179 -2.57 4.93 7.13
C LEU A 179 -3.45 6.17 7.25
N LYS A 180 -3.37 6.88 8.37
CA LYS A 180 -4.11 8.12 8.59
C LYS A 180 -3.69 9.20 7.58
N ASN A 181 -2.40 9.34 7.30
CA ASN A 181 -1.89 10.30 6.33
C ASN A 181 -2.46 10.04 4.93
N PHE A 182 -2.51 8.78 4.52
CA PHE A 182 -3.13 8.44 3.25
C PHE A 182 -4.60 8.88 3.22
N ALA A 183 -5.37 8.52 4.24
CA ALA A 183 -6.79 8.82 4.29
C ALA A 183 -7.08 10.31 4.37
N THR A 184 -6.33 11.07 5.19
CA THR A 184 -6.61 12.48 5.45
C THR A 184 -5.85 13.42 4.51
N LEU A 185 -4.53 13.30 4.42
CA LEU A 185 -3.70 14.24 3.66
C LEU A 185 -3.78 13.98 2.15
N ILE A 186 -3.88 12.74 1.73
CA ILE A 186 -3.89 12.37 0.32
C ILE A 186 -5.32 12.26 -0.21
N CYS A 187 -6.20 11.55 0.50
CA CYS A 187 -7.58 11.33 0.06
C CYS A 187 -8.56 12.40 0.51
N GLY A 188 -8.20 13.24 1.48
CA GLY A 188 -9.07 14.31 1.97
C GLY A 188 -10.22 13.84 2.84
N CYS A 189 -10.12 12.67 3.47
CA CYS A 189 -11.14 12.22 4.42
C CYS A 189 -11.10 13.05 5.70
N GLU A 190 -12.27 13.28 6.27
CA GLU A 190 -12.39 13.91 7.58
C GLU A 190 -12.51 12.84 8.64
N ASN A 191 -11.82 13.03 9.76
CA ASN A 191 -12.03 12.17 10.93
C ASN A 191 -13.19 12.70 11.77
N SER A 192 -13.99 11.79 12.23
CA SER A 192 -15.14 12.10 13.08
C SER A 192 -14.91 11.61 14.50
#